data_81e9a4875644af73e6463a46aecc6af3
#
_entry.id   81e9a4875644af73e6463a46aecc6af3
#
_cell.length_a   1.000
_cell.length_b   1.000
_cell.length_c   1.000
_cell.angle_alpha   90.00
_cell.angle_beta   90.00
_cell.angle_gamma   90.00
#
_symmetry.space_group_name_H-M   'P 1'
#
loop_
_entity.id
_entity.type
_entity.pdbx_description
1 polymer ?
#
loop_
_entity_poly.entity_id
_entity_poly.type
_entity_poly.pdbx_seq_one_letter_code
_entity_poly.pdbx_strand_id
1 'polypeptide(L)'
;MSFTLIGKHEKDSRNNRDGYVTAMLDLMEKDSKVMHVDCDLENCINTGKLAKAFPEQTVNAGIAEANAMGVAAGLAATGRTVFMHSFGCFASRRAFDQAFMS
;
A
#
# COMPACT_ATOMS: atom_id res chain seq x y z
N MET A 1 25.84 -8.49 -24.63
CA MET A 1 25.34 -9.22 -23.44
C MET A 1 24.10 -9.98 -23.85
N SER A 2 24.06 -11.27 -23.64
CA SER A 2 22.88 -12.09 -23.88
C SER A 2 22.29 -12.54 -22.52
N PHE A 3 20.97 -12.65 -22.48
CA PHE A 3 20.28 -13.21 -21.32
C PHE A 3 19.23 -14.20 -21.80
N THR A 4 18.95 -15.19 -20.99
CA THR A 4 17.96 -16.21 -21.28
C THR A 4 16.80 -16.08 -20.28
N LEU A 5 15.58 -16.03 -20.80
CA LEU A 5 14.39 -16.09 -19.96
C LEU A 5 14.20 -17.53 -19.46
N ILE A 6 14.05 -17.69 -18.18
CA ILE A 6 13.85 -18.99 -17.55
C ILE A 6 12.34 -19.20 -17.36
N GLY A 7 11.84 -20.31 -17.89
CA GLY A 7 10.44 -20.71 -17.75
C GLY A 7 9.51 -20.13 -18.81
N LYS A 8 8.27 -20.54 -18.76
CA LYS A 8 7.19 -20.04 -19.61
C LYS A 8 6.51 -18.87 -18.94
N HIS A 9 6.16 -17.84 -19.73
CA HIS A 9 5.32 -16.76 -19.26
C HIS A 9 3.88 -17.24 -19.12
N GLU A 10 3.54 -17.76 -17.95
CA GLU A 10 2.18 -18.13 -17.62
C GLU A 10 1.53 -16.99 -16.83
N LYS A 11 0.34 -16.58 -17.28
CA LYS A 11 -0.44 -15.57 -16.56
C LYS A 11 -1.09 -16.21 -15.34
N ASP A 12 -0.84 -15.67 -14.15
CA ASP A 12 -1.57 -16.06 -12.94
C ASP A 12 -3.05 -15.69 -13.10
N SER A 13 -3.94 -16.51 -12.57
CA SER A 13 -5.38 -16.24 -12.53
C SER A 13 -5.74 -15.10 -11.57
N ARG A 14 -4.83 -14.75 -10.66
CA ARG A 14 -5.01 -13.72 -9.64
C ARG A 14 -4.28 -12.43 -10.02
N ASN A 15 -4.85 -11.28 -9.67
CA ASN A 15 -4.20 -10.00 -9.80
C ASN A 15 -3.33 -9.71 -8.55
N ASN A 16 -2.21 -9.02 -8.75
CA ASN A 16 -1.34 -8.60 -7.63
C ASN A 16 -2.09 -7.75 -6.60
N ARG A 17 -3.00 -6.88 -7.05
CA ARG A 17 -3.84 -6.07 -6.15
C ARG A 17 -4.73 -6.92 -5.23
N ASP A 18 -5.29 -8.02 -5.74
CA ASP A 18 -6.12 -8.91 -4.95
C ASP A 18 -5.28 -9.67 -3.91
N GLY A 19 -4.05 -10.05 -4.28
CA GLY A 19 -3.07 -10.62 -3.37
C GLY A 19 -2.71 -9.66 -2.22
N TYR A 20 -2.48 -8.38 -2.55
CA TYR A 20 -2.22 -7.34 -1.56
C TYR A 20 -3.39 -7.19 -0.58
N VAL A 21 -4.62 -7.05 -1.09
CA VAL A 21 -5.81 -6.89 -0.25
C VAL A 21 -6.02 -8.11 0.65
N THR A 22 -5.87 -9.32 0.12
CA THR A 22 -6.02 -10.55 0.89
C THR A 22 -4.99 -10.63 2.03
N ALA A 23 -3.73 -10.32 1.73
CA ALA A 23 -2.67 -10.32 2.74
C ALA A 23 -2.90 -9.26 3.82
N MET A 24 -3.33 -8.06 3.42
CA MET A 24 -3.62 -6.98 4.36
C MET A 24 -4.80 -7.30 5.28
N LEU A 25 -5.87 -7.89 4.76
CA LEU A 25 -6.99 -8.33 5.59
C LEU A 25 -6.54 -9.31 6.67
N ASP A 26 -5.70 -10.28 6.31
CA ASP A 26 -5.15 -11.26 7.26
C ASP A 26 -4.26 -10.60 8.33
N LEU A 27 -3.36 -9.72 7.92
CA LEU A 27 -2.48 -8.99 8.83
C LEU A 27 -3.24 -8.07 9.79
N MET A 28 -4.22 -7.32 9.27
CA MET A 28 -5.00 -6.38 10.06
C MET A 28 -5.90 -7.07 11.06
N GLU A 29 -6.40 -8.26 10.73
CA GLU A 29 -7.17 -9.09 11.67
C GLU A 29 -6.30 -9.57 12.83
N LYS A 30 -5.05 -9.95 12.56
CA LYS A 30 -4.12 -10.48 13.55
C LYS A 30 -3.46 -9.42 14.41
N ASP A 31 -3.28 -8.20 13.87
CA ASP A 31 -2.57 -7.13 14.56
C ASP A 31 -3.25 -5.78 14.32
N SER A 32 -3.80 -5.22 15.37
CA SER A 32 -4.47 -3.90 15.35
C SER A 32 -3.53 -2.73 15.07
N LYS A 33 -2.21 -2.94 15.13
CA LYS A 33 -1.20 -1.92 14.83
C LYS A 33 -0.87 -1.84 13.34
N VAL A 34 -1.31 -2.79 12.54
CA VAL A 34 -1.15 -2.75 11.08
C VAL A 34 -2.11 -1.72 10.50
N MET A 35 -1.58 -0.78 9.74
CA MET A 35 -2.33 0.32 9.14
C MET A 35 -2.14 0.35 7.63
N HIS A 36 -3.17 0.77 6.93
CA HIS A 36 -3.11 1.04 5.50
C HIS A 36 -3.39 2.53 5.23
N VAL A 37 -2.52 3.18 4.47
CA VAL A 37 -2.69 4.57 4.02
C VAL A 37 -2.88 4.59 2.51
N ASP A 38 -3.98 5.17 2.05
CA ASP A 38 -4.37 5.25 0.66
C ASP A 38 -4.35 6.69 0.16
N CYS A 39 -4.20 6.85 -1.16
CA CYS A 39 -4.24 8.14 -1.85
C CYS A 39 -5.46 8.23 -2.79
N ASP A 40 -6.64 7.96 -2.27
CA ASP A 40 -7.92 7.98 -3.01
C ASP A 40 -7.95 6.98 -4.19
N LEU A 41 -7.37 5.79 -3.98
CA LEU A 41 -7.28 4.73 -4.98
C LEU A 41 -8.12 3.49 -4.63
N GLU A 42 -9.04 3.60 -3.68
CA GLU A 42 -9.82 2.48 -3.14
C GLU A 42 -10.53 1.67 -4.24
N ASN A 43 -11.05 2.35 -5.25
CA ASN A 43 -11.75 1.70 -6.37
C ASN A 43 -10.77 1.08 -7.40
N CYS A 44 -9.59 1.66 -7.55
CA CYS A 44 -8.61 1.20 -8.54
C CYS A 44 -7.89 -0.07 -8.11
N ILE A 45 -7.59 -0.19 -6.82
CA ILE A 45 -6.79 -1.28 -6.25
C ILE A 45 -7.59 -2.17 -5.30
N ASN A 46 -8.88 -1.95 -5.21
CA ASN A 46 -9.81 -2.74 -4.40
C ASN A 46 -9.56 -2.66 -2.88
N THR A 47 -8.89 -1.61 -2.43
CA THR A 47 -8.58 -1.39 -1.01
C THR A 47 -9.76 -0.88 -0.20
N GLY A 48 -10.86 -0.53 -0.84
CA GLY A 48 -12.11 -0.21 -0.15
C GLY A 48 -12.61 -1.33 0.76
N LYS A 49 -12.25 -2.58 0.47
CA LYS A 49 -12.51 -3.72 1.36
C LYS A 49 -11.82 -3.60 2.71
N LEU A 50 -10.62 -3.04 2.74
CA LEU A 50 -9.87 -2.80 3.98
C LEU A 50 -10.56 -1.75 4.84
N ALA A 51 -10.99 -0.64 4.24
CA ALA A 51 -11.70 0.42 4.93
C ALA A 51 -13.04 -0.04 5.49
N LYS A 52 -13.74 -0.95 4.79
CA LYS A 52 -15.00 -1.53 5.27
C LYS A 52 -14.79 -2.49 6.42
N ALA A 53 -13.77 -3.34 6.33
CA ALA A 53 -13.51 -4.38 7.34
C ALA A 53 -12.81 -3.79 8.59
N PHE A 54 -11.88 -2.86 8.41
CA PHE A 54 -11.04 -2.29 9.48
C PHE A 54 -10.94 -0.77 9.35
N PRO A 55 -12.03 -0.01 9.56
CA PRO A 55 -12.03 1.44 9.37
C PRO A 55 -11.04 2.18 10.29
N GLU A 56 -10.73 1.64 11.45
CA GLU A 56 -9.78 2.22 12.41
C GLU A 56 -8.31 1.98 12.03
N GLN A 57 -8.07 1.09 11.07
CA GLN A 57 -6.73 0.73 10.59
C GLN A 57 -6.47 1.24 9.16
N THR A 58 -7.34 2.09 8.64
CA THR A 58 -7.21 2.66 7.30
C THR A 58 -7.32 4.17 7.35
N VAL A 59 -6.50 4.82 6.52
CA VAL A 59 -6.53 6.29 6.33
C VAL A 59 -6.51 6.56 4.84
N ASN A 60 -7.45 7.35 4.36
CA ASN A 60 -7.41 7.91 3.01
C ASN A 60 -6.88 9.35 3.09
N ALA A 61 -5.66 9.57 2.64
CA ALA A 61 -5.01 10.88 2.66
C ALA A 61 -5.40 11.76 1.47
N GLY A 62 -6.24 11.26 0.55
CA GLY A 62 -6.58 11.93 -0.68
C GLY A 62 -5.49 11.82 -1.75
N ILE A 63 -5.65 12.53 -2.85
CA ILE A 63 -4.65 12.59 -3.93
C ILE A 63 -3.50 13.52 -3.49
N ALA A 64 -2.65 13.02 -2.60
CA ALA A 64 -1.58 13.78 -1.96
C ALA A 64 -0.46 12.84 -1.48
N GLU A 65 0.29 12.24 -2.39
CA GLU A 65 1.27 11.18 -2.09
C GLU A 65 2.38 11.64 -1.15
N ALA A 66 2.86 12.86 -1.30
CA ALA A 66 3.87 13.42 -0.41
C ALA A 66 3.34 13.55 1.02
N ASN A 67 2.12 14.07 1.19
CA ASN A 67 1.45 14.14 2.49
C ASN A 67 1.16 12.75 3.04
N ALA A 68 0.71 11.82 2.21
CA ALA A 68 0.44 10.45 2.61
C ALA A 68 1.69 9.75 3.15
N MET A 69 2.84 9.98 2.55
CA MET A 69 4.13 9.46 3.03
C MET A 69 4.47 10.03 4.41
N GLY A 70 4.27 11.34 4.61
CA GLY A 70 4.45 11.98 5.92
C GLY A 70 3.49 11.45 6.98
N VAL A 71 2.22 11.23 6.62
CA VAL A 71 1.22 10.61 7.49
C VAL A 71 1.65 9.20 7.87
N ALA A 72 2.09 8.40 6.90
CA ALA A 72 2.58 7.03 7.14
C ALA A 72 3.78 7.02 8.09
N ALA A 73 4.73 7.93 7.89
CA ALA A 73 5.90 8.07 8.76
C ALA A 73 5.49 8.45 10.21
N GLY A 74 4.57 9.40 10.35
CA GLY A 74 4.05 9.79 11.67
C GLY A 74 3.35 8.63 12.40
N LEU A 75 2.52 7.88 11.69
CA LEU A 75 1.87 6.68 12.24
C LEU A 75 2.90 5.61 12.62
N ALA A 76 3.91 5.38 11.79
CA ALA A 76 4.99 4.43 12.09
C ALA A 76 5.78 4.85 13.34
N ALA A 77 6.04 6.13 13.51
CA ALA A 77 6.71 6.67 14.69
C ALA A 77 5.95 6.40 16.00
N THR A 78 4.64 6.17 15.93
CA THR A 78 3.83 5.77 17.09
C THR A 78 3.86 4.27 17.39
N GLY A 79 4.68 3.49 16.69
CA GLY A 79 4.83 2.05 16.87
C GLY A 79 3.88 1.20 16.03
N ARG A 80 3.28 1.79 15.00
CA ARG A 80 2.43 1.07 14.04
C ARG A 80 3.24 0.57 12.85
N THR A 81 2.79 -0.52 12.25
CA THR A 81 3.31 -1.02 10.98
C THR A 81 2.43 -0.49 9.86
N VAL A 82 2.97 0.39 9.02
CA VAL A 82 2.19 1.15 8.04
C VAL A 82 2.54 0.75 6.62
N PHE A 83 1.51 0.43 5.84
CA PHE A 83 1.60 0.20 4.40
C PHE A 83 0.94 1.37 3.68
N MET A 84 1.75 2.20 3.05
CA MET A 84 1.28 3.30 2.21
C MET A 84 1.21 2.84 0.76
N HIS A 85 0.07 3.06 0.11
CA HIS A 85 -0.15 2.61 -1.25
C HIS A 85 -0.53 3.76 -2.18
N SER A 86 0.11 3.79 -3.34
CA SER A 86 -0.25 4.60 -4.49
C SER A 86 0.31 3.96 -5.76
N PHE A 87 0.08 4.55 -6.93
CA PHE A 87 0.77 4.10 -8.14
C PHE A 87 2.28 4.25 -7.98
N GLY A 88 3.03 3.27 -8.50
CA GLY A 88 4.48 3.18 -8.30
C GLY A 88 5.24 4.46 -8.64
N CYS A 89 4.89 5.13 -9.75
CA CYS A 89 5.52 6.39 -10.15
C CYS A 89 5.25 7.53 -9.15
N PHE A 90 4.09 7.56 -8.52
CA PHE A 90 3.75 8.61 -7.55
C PHE A 90 4.30 8.30 -6.16
N ALA A 91 4.23 7.05 -5.74
CA ALA A 91 4.79 6.64 -4.46
C ALA A 91 6.33 6.76 -4.42
N SER A 92 6.99 6.42 -5.52
CA SER A 92 8.47 6.42 -5.58
C SER A 92 9.08 7.77 -5.95
N ARG A 93 8.46 8.52 -6.87
CA ARG A 93 9.04 9.78 -7.37
C ARG A 93 8.45 11.01 -6.70
N ARG A 94 7.14 11.16 -6.71
CA ARG A 94 6.47 12.34 -6.14
C ARG A 94 6.66 12.44 -4.62
N ALA A 95 6.67 11.32 -3.93
CA ALA A 95 6.82 11.26 -2.48
C ALA A 95 8.25 10.94 -2.02
N PHE A 96 9.23 10.98 -2.91
CA PHE A 96 10.59 10.54 -2.60
C PHE A 96 11.25 11.37 -1.49
N ASP A 97 11.12 12.69 -1.54
CA ASP A 97 11.71 13.56 -0.52
C ASP A 97 11.17 13.20 0.88
N GLN A 98 9.87 12.99 1.01
CA GLN A 98 9.24 12.64 2.27
C GLN A 98 9.67 11.23 2.72
N ALA A 99 9.78 10.28 1.79
CA ALA A 99 10.26 8.93 2.10
C ALA A 99 11.72 8.96 2.58
N PHE A 100 12.54 9.81 1.99
CA PHE A 100 13.94 9.94 2.37
C PHE A 100 14.14 10.70 3.69
N MET A 101 13.38 11.79 3.89
CA MET A 101 13.54 12.69 5.03
C MET A 101 12.77 12.25 6.29
N SER A 102 11.76 11.43 6.10
CA SER A 102 10.96 10.92 7.21
C SER A 102 11.39 9.54 7.65
#